data_44315dc94f3fc2623eb7232f3c151d8a
#
_entry.id   44315dc94f3fc2623eb7232f3c151d8a
#
_cell.length_a   1.000
_cell.length_b   1.000
_cell.length_c   1.000
_cell.angle_alpha   90.00
_cell.angle_beta   90.00
_cell.angle_gamma   90.00
#
_symmetry.space_group_name_H-M   'P 1'
#
loop_
_entity.id
_entity.type
_entity.pdbx_description
1 polymer ?
#
loop_
_entity_poly.entity_id
_entity_poly.type
_entity_poly.pdbx_seq_one_letter_code
_entity_poly.pdbx_strand_id
1 'polypeptide(L)'
;MSERERIMNVALLWGGCFCLTAAFCLSMGNDHNREKRNWLLWMELSAAALLCCDAAAWFVQGTPGEASHLIMVATNFVVYAGLYLVLFLFNHYVGCYLREDGRLCAPKRSRTVDITCAVGIGLVFVSQFSPLFYYIDAQNIYHRSDTFPLSMVLLLIGMGTETTMMAQFCQKLTMGRRIAMFGCVALPLSVAACQVFQDDISLISLSVGASMILLFVVATSAQNRELAVSERTKEQIRQRLEIATMLNSCVGKLNSDTDIDVGINNLLATVNGYFQADRTYVFEIDPDRDVLINTFEYICGQEVSAQMDNLQEVPVSVIEVWMQNFRQGRSYYMSDLEQERGQPSYEMLK
;
A
#
# COMPACT_ATOMS: atom_id res chain seq x y z
N MET A 1 -10.64 1.64 -42.67
CA MET A 1 -9.91 1.24 -41.46
C MET A 1 -9.38 -0.18 -41.61
N SER A 2 -8.09 -0.36 -41.64
CA SER A 2 -7.43 -1.66 -41.75
C SER A 2 -7.65 -2.51 -40.49
N GLU A 3 -7.36 -3.81 -40.54
CA GLU A 3 -7.48 -4.68 -39.35
C GLU A 3 -6.54 -4.24 -38.21
N ARG A 4 -5.35 -3.78 -38.56
CA ARG A 4 -4.38 -3.20 -37.58
C ARG A 4 -4.94 -1.95 -36.88
N GLU A 5 -5.54 -1.03 -37.63
CA GLU A 5 -6.13 0.19 -37.06
C GLU A 5 -7.30 -0.13 -36.13
N ARG A 6 -8.10 -1.16 -36.44
CA ARG A 6 -9.18 -1.62 -35.55
C ARG A 6 -8.66 -2.19 -34.26
N ILE A 7 -7.63 -3.04 -34.30
CA ILE A 7 -7.00 -3.61 -33.10
C ILE A 7 -6.41 -2.49 -32.23
N MET A 8 -5.74 -1.52 -32.84
CA MET A 8 -5.16 -0.37 -32.16
C MET A 8 -6.22 0.46 -31.45
N ASN A 9 -7.31 0.77 -32.15
CA ASN A 9 -8.43 1.55 -31.61
C ASN A 9 -9.08 0.85 -30.40
N VAL A 10 -9.29 -0.45 -30.51
CA VAL A 10 -9.82 -1.26 -29.40
C VAL A 10 -8.85 -1.23 -28.21
N ALA A 11 -7.54 -1.36 -28.45
CA ALA A 11 -6.54 -1.30 -27.37
C ALA A 11 -6.50 0.06 -26.66
N LEU A 12 -6.60 1.17 -27.43
CA LEU A 12 -6.67 2.53 -26.87
C LEU A 12 -7.92 2.72 -26.01
N LEU A 13 -9.09 2.29 -26.48
CA LEU A 13 -10.34 2.37 -25.72
C LEU A 13 -10.30 1.51 -24.45
N TRP A 14 -9.79 0.28 -24.52
CA TRP A 14 -9.60 -0.57 -23.34
C TRP A 14 -8.64 0.06 -22.32
N GLY A 15 -7.53 0.60 -22.77
CA GLY A 15 -6.60 1.33 -21.92
C GLY A 15 -7.27 2.54 -21.25
N GLY A 16 -8.03 3.32 -22.02
CA GLY A 16 -8.81 4.47 -21.51
C GLY A 16 -9.84 4.06 -20.44
N CYS A 17 -10.61 3.01 -20.71
CA CYS A 17 -11.57 2.46 -19.74
C CYS A 17 -10.87 1.97 -18.46
N PHE A 18 -9.70 1.36 -18.60
CA PHE A 18 -8.94 0.90 -17.44
C PHE A 18 -8.46 2.07 -16.57
N CYS A 19 -7.89 3.11 -17.19
CA CYS A 19 -7.49 4.32 -16.49
C CYS A 19 -8.68 5.03 -15.80
N LEU A 20 -9.85 5.09 -16.44
CA LEU A 20 -11.07 5.61 -15.82
C LEU A 20 -11.50 4.79 -14.61
N THR A 21 -11.44 3.46 -14.71
CA THR A 21 -11.78 2.57 -13.60
C THR A 21 -10.79 2.77 -12.45
N ALA A 22 -9.49 2.89 -12.74
CA ALA A 22 -8.45 3.18 -11.76
C ALA A 22 -8.69 4.52 -11.06
N ALA A 23 -9.00 5.57 -11.82
CA ALA A 23 -9.36 6.89 -11.28
C ALA A 23 -10.60 6.83 -10.39
N PHE A 24 -11.63 6.08 -10.79
CA PHE A 24 -12.83 5.88 -9.97
C PHE A 24 -12.50 5.17 -8.66
N CYS A 25 -11.72 4.07 -8.69
CA CYS A 25 -11.25 3.38 -7.48
C CYS A 25 -10.47 4.32 -6.55
N LEU A 26 -9.57 5.14 -7.10
CA LEU A 26 -8.80 6.13 -6.33
C LEU A 26 -9.70 7.20 -5.70
N SER A 27 -10.78 7.62 -6.38
CA SER A 27 -11.71 8.63 -5.87
C SER A 27 -12.50 8.14 -4.66
N MET A 28 -12.83 6.83 -4.62
CA MET A 28 -13.57 6.20 -3.53
C MET A 28 -12.67 5.79 -2.35
N GLY A 29 -11.37 5.70 -2.56
CA GLY A 29 -10.41 5.31 -1.51
C GLY A 29 -10.35 6.33 -0.38
N ASN A 30 -10.43 5.88 0.87
CA ASN A 30 -10.28 6.75 2.05
C ASN A 30 -8.83 6.73 2.53
N ASP A 31 -7.97 7.41 1.81
CA ASP A 31 -6.52 7.37 1.98
C ASP A 31 -6.01 8.38 3.00
N HIS A 32 -5.09 7.94 3.86
CA HIS A 32 -4.41 8.82 4.82
C HIS A 32 -3.51 9.86 4.11
N ASN A 33 -3.05 9.55 2.89
CA ASN A 33 -2.20 10.47 2.10
C ASN A 33 -2.94 11.01 0.86
N ARG A 34 -3.88 11.92 1.11
CA ARG A 34 -4.72 12.55 0.08
C ARG A 34 -3.92 13.19 -1.07
N GLU A 35 -2.74 13.74 -0.78
CA GLU A 35 -1.93 14.43 -1.78
C GLU A 35 -1.44 13.46 -2.87
N LYS A 36 -0.81 12.34 -2.47
CA LYS A 36 -0.32 11.32 -3.42
C LYS A 36 -1.44 10.71 -4.24
N ARG A 37 -2.57 10.40 -3.58
CA ARG A 37 -3.76 9.87 -4.23
C ARG A 37 -4.30 10.83 -5.28
N ASN A 38 -4.40 12.13 -4.96
CA ASN A 38 -4.94 13.13 -5.88
C ASN A 38 -4.05 13.28 -7.11
N TRP A 39 -2.71 13.31 -6.96
CA TRP A 39 -1.81 13.35 -8.09
C TRP A 39 -1.96 12.12 -8.99
N LEU A 40 -2.03 10.92 -8.41
CA LEU A 40 -2.25 9.68 -9.17
C LEU A 40 -3.61 9.69 -9.87
N LEU A 41 -4.68 10.15 -9.20
CA LEU A 41 -6.01 10.28 -9.78
C LEU A 41 -6.01 11.18 -11.02
N TRP A 42 -5.38 12.36 -10.91
CA TRP A 42 -5.28 13.28 -12.05
C TRP A 42 -4.44 12.70 -13.19
N MET A 43 -3.40 11.92 -12.88
CA MET A 43 -2.61 11.21 -13.90
C MET A 43 -3.46 10.19 -14.65
N GLU A 44 -4.24 9.35 -13.94
CA GLU A 44 -5.14 8.37 -14.56
C GLU A 44 -6.22 9.02 -15.42
N LEU A 45 -6.82 10.12 -14.95
CA LEU A 45 -7.80 10.87 -15.74
C LEU A 45 -7.18 11.49 -17.00
N SER A 46 -5.96 12.03 -16.88
CA SER A 46 -5.24 12.60 -18.03
C SER A 46 -4.85 11.53 -19.04
N ALA A 47 -4.40 10.37 -18.58
CA ALA A 47 -4.09 9.23 -19.45
C ALA A 47 -5.36 8.68 -20.13
N ALA A 48 -6.48 8.59 -19.42
CA ALA A 48 -7.75 8.19 -19.99
C ALA A 48 -8.21 9.16 -21.09
N ALA A 49 -8.14 10.48 -20.84
CA ALA A 49 -8.47 11.49 -21.84
C ALA A 49 -7.57 11.39 -23.07
N LEU A 50 -6.26 11.21 -22.88
CA LEU A 50 -5.28 11.02 -23.94
C LEU A 50 -5.61 9.80 -24.79
N LEU A 51 -5.86 8.62 -24.18
CA LEU A 51 -6.17 7.39 -24.89
C LEU A 51 -7.51 7.45 -25.63
N CYS A 52 -8.55 8.00 -25.01
CA CYS A 52 -9.86 8.16 -25.64
C CYS A 52 -9.81 9.16 -26.81
N CYS A 53 -9.07 10.27 -26.66
CA CYS A 53 -8.91 11.24 -27.75
C CYS A 53 -8.08 10.68 -28.90
N ASP A 54 -7.02 9.91 -28.62
CA ASP A 54 -6.25 9.23 -29.64
C ASP A 54 -7.12 8.21 -30.43
N ALA A 55 -7.92 7.41 -29.73
CA ALA A 55 -8.89 6.51 -30.37
C ALA A 55 -9.92 7.27 -31.23
N ALA A 56 -10.41 8.40 -30.74
CA ALA A 56 -11.38 9.24 -31.50
C ALA A 56 -10.73 9.84 -32.76
N ALA A 57 -9.46 10.29 -32.69
CA ALA A 57 -8.71 10.78 -33.83
C ALA A 57 -8.60 9.70 -34.93
N TRP A 58 -8.23 8.49 -34.56
CA TRP A 58 -8.16 7.35 -35.50
C TRP A 58 -9.51 7.00 -36.11
N PHE A 59 -10.60 7.12 -35.36
CA PHE A 59 -11.94 6.82 -35.83
C PHE A 59 -12.45 7.84 -36.86
N VAL A 60 -12.08 9.12 -36.70
CA VAL A 60 -12.56 10.22 -37.54
C VAL A 60 -11.62 10.51 -38.73
N GLN A 61 -10.38 10.02 -38.69
CA GLN A 61 -9.36 10.24 -39.73
C GLN A 61 -9.89 9.88 -41.13
N GLY A 62 -9.74 10.80 -42.09
CA GLY A 62 -10.18 10.63 -43.46
C GLY A 62 -11.71 10.74 -43.70
N THR A 63 -12.51 11.04 -42.66
CA THR A 63 -13.95 11.31 -42.84
C THR A 63 -14.17 12.76 -43.21
N PRO A 64 -14.90 13.06 -44.34
CA PRO A 64 -15.14 14.44 -44.78
C PRO A 64 -16.12 15.16 -43.85
N GLY A 65 -15.97 16.47 -43.71
CA GLY A 65 -16.90 17.35 -42.98
C GLY A 65 -16.22 18.26 -41.96
N GLU A 66 -16.80 19.43 -41.70
CA GLU A 66 -16.26 20.40 -40.74
C GLU A 66 -16.24 19.88 -39.29
N ALA A 67 -17.27 19.10 -38.91
CA ALA A 67 -17.33 18.49 -37.58
C ALA A 67 -16.16 17.48 -37.37
N SER A 68 -15.86 16.68 -38.39
CA SER A 68 -14.73 15.74 -38.39
C SER A 68 -13.38 16.46 -38.27
N HIS A 69 -13.23 17.59 -38.97
CA HIS A 69 -12.05 18.43 -38.89
C HIS A 69 -11.87 18.99 -37.47
N LEU A 70 -12.92 19.55 -36.87
CA LEU A 70 -12.85 20.08 -35.51
C LEU A 70 -12.50 18.97 -34.47
N ILE A 71 -13.09 17.79 -34.61
CA ILE A 71 -12.78 16.66 -33.74
C ILE A 71 -11.29 16.27 -33.89
N MET A 72 -10.77 16.18 -35.12
CA MET A 72 -9.36 15.88 -35.39
C MET A 72 -8.41 16.89 -34.75
N VAL A 73 -8.71 18.19 -34.88
CA VAL A 73 -7.91 19.27 -34.29
C VAL A 73 -7.94 19.18 -32.78
N ALA A 74 -9.13 19.06 -32.17
CA ALA A 74 -9.30 19.00 -30.72
C ALA A 74 -8.64 17.73 -30.11
N THR A 75 -8.85 16.58 -30.71
CA THR A 75 -8.33 15.31 -30.19
C THR A 75 -6.80 15.26 -30.28
N ASN A 76 -6.21 15.69 -31.39
CA ASN A 76 -4.75 15.75 -31.51
C ASN A 76 -4.13 16.76 -30.54
N PHE A 77 -4.80 17.93 -30.32
CA PHE A 77 -4.36 18.85 -29.28
C PHE A 77 -4.31 18.18 -27.91
N VAL A 78 -5.38 17.47 -27.51
CA VAL A 78 -5.44 16.77 -26.23
C VAL A 78 -4.38 15.69 -26.14
N VAL A 79 -4.11 14.93 -27.20
CA VAL A 79 -3.08 13.89 -27.22
C VAL A 79 -1.68 14.51 -26.97
N TYR A 80 -1.30 15.55 -27.72
CA TYR A 80 0.00 16.17 -27.58
C TYR A 80 0.17 16.93 -26.25
N ALA A 81 -0.84 17.73 -25.84
CA ALA A 81 -0.83 18.42 -24.58
C ALA A 81 -0.88 17.47 -23.38
N GLY A 82 -1.64 16.35 -23.54
CA GLY A 82 -1.78 15.31 -22.54
C GLY A 82 -0.46 14.62 -22.17
N LEU A 83 0.44 14.42 -23.12
CA LEU A 83 1.77 13.85 -22.84
C LEU A 83 2.57 14.73 -21.86
N TYR A 84 2.57 16.06 -22.08
CA TYR A 84 3.22 17.01 -21.18
C TYR A 84 2.49 17.11 -19.83
N LEU A 85 1.15 17.06 -19.85
CA LEU A 85 0.35 17.08 -18.64
C LEU A 85 0.61 15.86 -17.77
N VAL A 86 0.66 14.65 -18.34
CA VAL A 86 1.00 13.43 -17.61
C VAL A 86 2.40 13.53 -17.00
N LEU A 87 3.39 14.05 -17.74
CA LEU A 87 4.75 14.25 -17.22
C LEU A 87 4.78 15.27 -16.06
N PHE A 88 4.04 16.37 -16.18
CA PHE A 88 3.89 17.38 -15.11
C PHE A 88 3.29 16.75 -13.85
N LEU A 89 2.19 16.02 -13.97
CA LEU A 89 1.53 15.37 -12.85
C LEU A 89 2.43 14.29 -12.22
N PHE A 90 3.17 13.54 -13.04
CA PHE A 90 4.15 12.55 -12.60
C PHE A 90 5.28 13.18 -11.78
N ASN A 91 5.82 14.33 -12.21
CA ASN A 91 6.83 15.08 -11.46
C ASN A 91 6.33 15.42 -10.03
N HIS A 92 5.09 15.89 -9.91
CA HIS A 92 4.50 16.20 -8.61
C HIS A 92 4.22 14.96 -7.78
N TYR A 93 3.77 13.87 -8.41
CA TYR A 93 3.58 12.58 -7.74
C TYR A 93 4.89 12.03 -7.17
N VAL A 94 5.97 12.01 -7.97
CA VAL A 94 7.32 11.62 -7.51
C VAL A 94 7.79 12.56 -6.42
N GLY A 95 7.53 13.87 -6.56
CA GLY A 95 7.86 14.88 -5.56
C GLY A 95 7.29 14.57 -4.17
N CYS A 96 6.10 13.97 -4.08
CA CYS A 96 5.52 13.55 -2.80
C CYS A 96 6.34 12.47 -2.07
N TYR A 97 7.14 11.69 -2.78
CA TYR A 97 8.04 10.68 -2.20
C TYR A 97 9.44 11.21 -1.91
N LEU A 98 9.82 12.30 -2.59
CA LEU A 98 11.15 12.91 -2.47
C LEU A 98 11.15 14.13 -1.53
N ARG A 99 10.18 14.23 -0.63
CA ARG A 99 10.16 15.24 0.44
C ARG A 99 10.86 14.75 1.70
N GLU A 100 11.57 15.65 2.35
CA GLU A 100 12.23 15.50 3.64
C GLU A 100 11.93 16.74 4.47
N ASP A 101 11.42 16.55 5.68
CA ASP A 101 10.98 17.65 6.56
C ASP A 101 10.04 18.67 5.87
N GLY A 102 9.14 18.16 5.00
CA GLY A 102 8.21 18.98 4.22
C GLY A 102 8.83 19.70 3.01
N ARG A 103 10.14 19.59 2.78
CA ARG A 103 10.84 20.24 1.65
C ARG A 103 11.19 19.22 0.56
N LEU A 104 11.02 19.62 -0.70
CA LEU A 104 11.41 18.78 -1.84
C LEU A 104 12.95 18.68 -1.93
N CYS A 105 13.47 17.46 -2.07
CA CYS A 105 14.92 17.21 -2.11
C CYS A 105 15.61 17.83 -3.35
N ALA A 106 14.90 17.97 -4.48
CA ALA A 106 15.46 18.49 -5.73
C ALA A 106 14.57 19.58 -6.37
N PRO A 107 14.32 20.72 -5.69
CA PRO A 107 13.33 21.70 -6.15
C PRO A 107 13.69 22.34 -7.50
N LYS A 108 14.97 22.55 -7.79
CA LYS A 108 15.42 23.14 -9.07
C LYS A 108 15.11 22.20 -10.25
N ARG A 109 15.37 20.91 -10.11
CA ARG A 109 15.11 19.91 -11.18
C ARG A 109 13.61 19.73 -11.41
N SER A 110 12.83 19.59 -10.34
CA SER A 110 11.36 19.53 -10.44
C SER A 110 10.81 20.77 -11.16
N ARG A 111 11.30 21.98 -10.82
CA ARG A 111 10.91 23.21 -11.52
C ARG A 111 11.34 23.22 -13.00
N THR A 112 12.48 22.63 -13.33
CA THR A 112 12.89 22.47 -14.74
C THR A 112 11.89 21.62 -15.51
N VAL A 113 11.42 20.51 -14.94
CA VAL A 113 10.37 19.67 -15.54
C VAL A 113 9.08 20.48 -15.74
N ASP A 114 8.63 21.23 -14.72
CA ASP A 114 7.43 22.06 -14.80
C ASP A 114 7.52 23.09 -15.93
N ILE A 115 8.66 23.79 -16.03
CA ILE A 115 8.90 24.78 -17.09
C ILE A 115 8.91 24.10 -18.46
N THR A 116 9.56 22.95 -18.60
CA THR A 116 9.61 22.18 -19.85
C THR A 116 8.20 21.77 -20.28
N CYS A 117 7.38 21.30 -19.35
CA CYS A 117 5.98 20.93 -19.62
C CYS A 117 5.15 22.16 -20.04
N ALA A 118 5.29 23.28 -19.33
CA ALA A 118 4.57 24.51 -19.65
C ALA A 118 4.95 25.04 -21.05
N VAL A 119 6.24 25.04 -21.38
CA VAL A 119 6.74 25.42 -22.72
C VAL A 119 6.20 24.46 -23.78
N GLY A 120 6.23 23.15 -23.51
CA GLY A 120 5.72 22.12 -24.42
C GLY A 120 4.23 22.33 -24.74
N ILE A 121 3.38 22.50 -23.73
CA ILE A 121 1.96 22.80 -23.89
C ILE A 121 1.74 24.10 -24.68
N GLY A 122 2.51 25.14 -24.37
CA GLY A 122 2.48 26.41 -25.09
C GLY A 122 2.80 26.26 -26.58
N LEU A 123 3.82 25.45 -26.92
CA LEU A 123 4.17 25.16 -28.31
C LEU A 123 3.13 24.30 -29.02
N VAL A 124 2.49 23.34 -28.33
CA VAL A 124 1.35 22.58 -28.84
C VAL A 124 0.16 23.50 -29.17
N PHE A 125 -0.08 24.52 -28.31
CA PHE A 125 -1.10 25.52 -28.60
C PHE A 125 -0.76 26.38 -29.83
N VAL A 126 0.48 26.82 -29.98
CA VAL A 126 0.96 27.53 -31.17
C VAL A 126 0.83 26.66 -32.42
N SER A 127 1.04 25.35 -32.29
CA SER A 127 0.89 24.39 -33.40
C SER A 127 -0.55 24.27 -33.94
N GLN A 128 -1.56 24.81 -33.24
CA GLN A 128 -2.92 24.91 -33.78
C GLN A 128 -3.06 25.97 -34.86
N PHE A 129 -2.16 26.98 -34.85
CA PHE A 129 -2.20 28.13 -35.78
C PHE A 129 -1.08 28.10 -36.83
N SER A 130 -0.12 27.19 -36.63
CA SER A 130 1.02 27.02 -37.54
C SER A 130 1.43 25.55 -37.59
N PRO A 131 1.90 25.00 -38.70
CA PRO A 131 2.32 23.60 -38.82
C PRO A 131 3.65 23.33 -38.07
N LEU A 132 3.68 23.61 -36.74
CA LEU A 132 4.90 23.45 -35.94
C LEU A 132 5.20 21.97 -35.65
N PHE A 133 4.27 21.22 -35.11
CA PHE A 133 4.47 19.81 -34.78
C PHE A 133 3.71 18.88 -35.72
N TYR A 134 2.52 19.29 -36.12
CA TYR A 134 1.66 18.57 -37.02
C TYR A 134 0.70 19.52 -37.74
N TYR A 135 0.06 19.04 -38.79
CA TYR A 135 -1.05 19.69 -39.44
C TYR A 135 -2.08 18.66 -39.93
N ILE A 136 -3.28 19.09 -40.09
CA ILE A 136 -4.40 18.30 -40.61
C ILE A 136 -4.77 18.88 -41.97
N ASP A 137 -4.77 18.04 -43.00
CA ASP A 137 -5.11 18.46 -44.35
C ASP A 137 -6.59 18.61 -44.57
N ALA A 138 -6.97 19.07 -45.76
CA ALA A 138 -8.40 19.26 -46.17
C ALA A 138 -9.16 17.92 -46.23
N GLN A 139 -8.50 16.80 -46.29
CA GLN A 139 -9.09 15.45 -46.28
C GLN A 139 -9.20 14.89 -44.84
N ASN A 140 -8.89 15.67 -43.82
CA ASN A 140 -8.87 15.27 -42.40
C ASN A 140 -7.86 14.13 -42.11
N ILE A 141 -6.73 14.16 -42.82
CA ILE A 141 -5.60 13.26 -42.57
C ILE A 141 -4.54 14.00 -41.77
N TYR A 142 -4.04 13.34 -40.72
CA TYR A 142 -2.96 13.85 -39.88
C TYR A 142 -1.62 13.69 -40.61
N HIS A 143 -0.79 14.76 -40.57
CA HIS A 143 0.57 14.76 -41.07
C HIS A 143 1.54 15.32 -40.03
N ARG A 144 2.70 14.69 -39.91
CA ARG A 144 3.79 15.22 -39.10
C ARG A 144 4.50 16.36 -39.83
N SER A 145 4.85 17.41 -39.10
CA SER A 145 5.67 18.50 -39.63
C SER A 145 7.16 18.14 -39.58
N ASP A 146 8.01 18.80 -40.34
CA ASP A 146 9.46 18.65 -40.32
C ASP A 146 10.07 18.99 -38.95
N THR A 147 9.39 19.86 -38.17
CA THR A 147 9.79 20.24 -36.80
C THR A 147 9.19 19.36 -35.70
N PHE A 148 8.46 18.30 -36.04
CA PHE A 148 7.95 17.31 -35.10
C PHE A 148 9.00 16.80 -34.09
N PRO A 149 10.29 16.54 -34.47
CA PRO A 149 11.31 16.08 -33.51
C PRO A 149 11.53 17.04 -32.33
N LEU A 150 11.23 18.34 -32.48
CA LEU A 150 11.33 19.30 -31.38
C LEU A 150 10.40 18.95 -30.21
N SER A 151 9.19 18.46 -30.49
CA SER A 151 8.25 18.00 -29.45
C SER A 151 8.84 16.83 -28.66
N MET A 152 9.53 15.91 -29.32
CA MET A 152 10.19 14.77 -28.69
C MET A 152 11.39 15.18 -27.83
N VAL A 153 12.20 16.15 -28.30
CA VAL A 153 13.35 16.65 -27.55
C VAL A 153 12.92 17.28 -26.21
N LEU A 154 11.84 18.05 -26.20
CA LEU A 154 11.31 18.65 -24.94
C LEU A 154 10.85 17.56 -23.97
N LEU A 155 10.12 16.56 -24.42
CA LEU A 155 9.74 15.43 -23.59
C LEU A 155 10.95 14.68 -23.04
N LEU A 156 11.97 14.43 -23.87
CA LEU A 156 13.22 13.79 -23.47
C LEU A 156 13.96 14.57 -22.37
N ILE A 157 14.00 15.91 -22.46
CA ILE A 157 14.62 16.76 -21.42
C ILE A 157 13.86 16.62 -20.10
N GLY A 158 12.52 16.67 -20.13
CA GLY A 158 11.69 16.49 -18.95
C GLY A 158 11.87 15.10 -18.32
N MET A 159 11.72 14.04 -19.11
CA MET A 159 11.86 12.64 -18.66
C MET A 159 13.29 12.33 -18.18
N GLY A 160 14.32 12.86 -18.86
CA GLY A 160 15.71 12.71 -18.46
C GLY A 160 15.99 13.39 -17.12
N THR A 161 15.47 14.60 -16.92
CA THR A 161 15.61 15.33 -15.65
C THR A 161 14.94 14.56 -14.52
N GLU A 162 13.72 14.04 -14.74
CA GLU A 162 12.97 13.22 -13.80
C GLU A 162 13.73 11.93 -13.44
N THR A 163 14.28 11.25 -14.44
CA THR A 163 15.10 10.04 -14.24
C THR A 163 16.32 10.32 -13.36
N THR A 164 17.03 11.43 -13.59
CA THR A 164 18.20 11.79 -12.76
C THR A 164 17.79 12.09 -11.32
N MET A 165 16.62 12.68 -11.11
CA MET A 165 16.06 12.96 -9.78
C MET A 165 15.70 11.67 -9.06
N MET A 166 14.98 10.77 -9.71
CA MET A 166 14.63 9.46 -9.17
C MET A 166 15.86 8.60 -8.88
N ALA A 167 16.86 8.60 -9.76
CA ALA A 167 18.09 7.82 -9.59
C ALA A 167 18.89 8.27 -8.36
N GLN A 168 19.02 9.59 -8.15
CA GLN A 168 19.74 10.14 -7.00
C GLN A 168 19.06 9.77 -5.67
N PHE A 169 17.74 9.76 -5.63
CA PHE A 169 16.97 9.51 -4.42
C PHE A 169 16.30 8.14 -4.37
N CYS A 170 16.76 7.20 -5.20
CA CYS A 170 16.15 5.87 -5.32
C CYS A 170 16.10 5.09 -3.98
N GLN A 171 17.01 5.36 -3.04
CA GLN A 171 17.03 4.71 -1.72
C GLN A 171 15.79 5.04 -0.86
N LYS A 172 15.13 6.18 -1.11
CA LYS A 172 13.88 6.58 -0.43
C LYS A 172 12.65 5.81 -0.92
N LEU A 173 12.77 5.08 -2.03
CA LEU A 173 11.69 4.33 -2.66
C LEU A 173 11.83 2.83 -2.36
N THR A 174 10.70 2.17 -2.08
CA THR A 174 10.66 0.70 -2.02
C THR A 174 10.92 0.10 -3.39
N MET A 175 11.41 -1.14 -3.46
CA MET A 175 11.78 -1.80 -4.72
C MET A 175 10.63 -1.80 -5.75
N GLY A 176 9.41 -2.13 -5.32
CA GLY A 176 8.24 -2.10 -6.21
C GLY A 176 7.95 -0.70 -6.77
N ARG A 177 8.02 0.34 -5.92
CA ARG A 177 7.84 1.73 -6.36
C ARG A 177 8.94 2.19 -7.32
N ARG A 178 10.20 1.76 -7.11
CA ARG A 178 11.31 2.01 -8.06
C ARG A 178 10.97 1.46 -9.42
N ILE A 179 10.63 0.16 -9.50
CA ILE A 179 10.31 -0.51 -10.77
C ILE A 179 9.15 0.20 -11.48
N ALA A 180 8.09 0.55 -10.78
CA ALA A 180 6.95 1.23 -11.38
C ALA A 180 7.30 2.64 -11.89
N MET A 181 7.97 3.46 -11.07
CA MET A 181 8.32 4.83 -11.44
C MET A 181 9.34 4.89 -12.59
N PHE A 182 10.39 4.06 -12.54
CA PHE A 182 11.31 3.95 -13.68
C PHE A 182 10.65 3.36 -14.92
N GLY A 183 9.72 2.42 -14.74
CA GLY A 183 8.90 1.87 -15.83
C GLY A 183 8.03 2.92 -16.52
N CYS A 184 7.46 3.86 -15.76
CA CYS A 184 6.68 4.99 -16.30
C CYS A 184 7.49 5.91 -17.22
N VAL A 185 8.79 5.97 -17.06
CA VAL A 185 9.69 6.72 -17.96
C VAL A 185 10.24 5.82 -19.06
N ALA A 186 10.70 4.62 -18.72
CA ALA A 186 11.38 3.73 -19.63
C ALA A 186 10.46 3.19 -20.75
N LEU A 187 9.19 2.88 -20.45
CA LEU A 187 8.24 2.37 -21.42
C LEU A 187 7.93 3.40 -22.54
N PRO A 188 7.46 4.64 -22.22
CA PRO A 188 7.23 5.64 -23.26
C PRO A 188 8.50 6.01 -24.02
N LEU A 189 9.66 6.05 -23.35
CA LEU A 189 10.94 6.38 -23.96
C LEU A 189 11.37 5.33 -24.98
N SER A 190 11.26 4.04 -24.64
CA SER A 190 11.59 2.95 -25.55
C SER A 190 10.69 2.92 -26.78
N VAL A 191 9.39 3.18 -26.57
CA VAL A 191 8.42 3.26 -27.68
C VAL A 191 8.65 4.48 -28.54
N ALA A 192 8.96 5.65 -27.95
CA ALA A 192 9.30 6.86 -28.70
C ALA A 192 10.53 6.64 -29.60
N ALA A 193 11.55 5.93 -29.11
CA ALA A 193 12.71 5.58 -29.92
C ALA A 193 12.34 4.67 -31.11
N CYS A 194 11.44 3.72 -30.91
CA CYS A 194 10.94 2.85 -32.00
C CYS A 194 10.08 3.64 -33.00
N GLN A 195 9.29 4.61 -32.54
CA GLN A 195 8.40 5.41 -33.40
C GLN A 195 9.13 6.41 -34.31
N VAL A 196 10.39 6.72 -34.04
CA VAL A 196 11.22 7.50 -35.00
C VAL A 196 11.36 6.78 -36.36
N PHE A 197 11.25 5.45 -36.33
CA PHE A 197 11.39 4.60 -37.54
C PHE A 197 10.06 4.09 -38.12
N GLN A 198 8.93 4.37 -37.45
CA GLN A 198 7.59 3.89 -37.86
C GLN A 198 6.56 5.01 -37.71
N ASP A 199 6.03 5.49 -38.84
CA ASP A 199 5.12 6.64 -38.86
C ASP A 199 3.64 6.33 -38.54
N ASP A 200 3.25 5.05 -38.60
CA ASP A 200 1.84 4.66 -38.77
C ASP A 200 1.11 4.22 -37.49
N ILE A 201 1.70 4.28 -36.31
CA ILE A 201 1.07 3.68 -35.11
C ILE A 201 1.23 4.55 -33.87
N SER A 202 0.12 4.82 -33.16
CA SER A 202 0.06 5.56 -31.87
C SER A 202 0.53 4.72 -30.68
N LEU A 203 1.76 4.21 -30.73
CA LEU A 203 2.30 3.36 -29.66
C LEU A 203 2.64 4.14 -28.38
N ILE A 204 2.92 5.45 -28.50
CA ILE A 204 3.26 6.29 -27.33
C ILE A 204 2.06 6.35 -26.38
N SER A 205 0.88 6.61 -26.87
CA SER A 205 -0.34 6.70 -26.04
C SER A 205 -0.59 5.39 -25.29
N LEU A 206 -0.46 4.25 -25.97
CA LEU A 206 -0.58 2.94 -25.32
C LEU A 206 0.49 2.69 -24.26
N SER A 207 1.73 3.13 -24.51
CA SER A 207 2.82 2.96 -23.53
C SER A 207 2.60 3.81 -22.29
N VAL A 208 2.06 5.03 -22.44
CA VAL A 208 1.65 5.87 -21.32
C VAL A 208 0.52 5.19 -20.53
N GLY A 209 -0.52 4.70 -21.21
CA GLY A 209 -1.59 3.95 -20.55
C GLY A 209 -1.09 2.72 -19.78
N ALA A 210 -0.22 1.91 -20.40
CA ALA A 210 0.38 0.76 -19.73
C ALA A 210 1.22 1.16 -18.50
N SER A 211 1.94 2.28 -18.59
CA SER A 211 2.72 2.84 -17.47
C SER A 211 1.83 3.27 -16.32
N MET A 212 0.68 3.90 -16.62
CA MET A 212 -0.28 4.33 -15.60
C MET A 212 -0.91 3.13 -14.90
N ILE A 213 -1.33 2.12 -15.64
CA ILE A 213 -1.84 0.86 -15.09
C ILE A 213 -0.81 0.21 -14.14
N LEU A 214 0.45 0.12 -14.57
CA LEU A 214 1.54 -0.41 -13.73
C LEU A 214 1.69 0.40 -12.44
N LEU A 215 1.70 1.72 -12.55
CA LEU A 215 1.83 2.61 -11.40
C LEU A 215 0.66 2.46 -10.44
N PHE A 216 -0.57 2.40 -10.95
CA PHE A 216 -1.78 2.18 -10.15
C PHE A 216 -1.71 0.85 -9.38
N VAL A 217 -1.39 -0.24 -10.05
CA VAL A 217 -1.30 -1.57 -9.43
C VAL A 217 -0.24 -1.59 -8.31
N VAL A 218 0.93 -1.01 -8.56
CA VAL A 218 2.00 -0.95 -7.55
C VAL A 218 1.65 -0.02 -6.40
N ALA A 219 1.07 1.14 -6.68
CA ALA A 219 0.64 2.09 -5.64
C ALA A 219 -0.41 1.46 -4.72
N THR A 220 -1.45 0.84 -5.30
CA THR A 220 -2.53 0.18 -4.56
C THR A 220 -2.03 -1.03 -3.76
N SER A 221 -1.14 -1.85 -4.35
CA SER A 221 -0.54 -3.00 -3.66
C SER A 221 0.32 -2.57 -2.47
N ALA A 222 1.09 -1.50 -2.64
CA ALA A 222 1.91 -0.96 -1.55
C ALA A 222 1.04 -0.41 -0.41
N GLN A 223 -0.04 0.29 -0.74
CA GLN A 223 -0.99 0.83 0.22
C GLN A 223 -1.70 -0.28 1.01
N ASN A 224 -2.18 -1.33 0.33
CA ASN A 224 -2.82 -2.46 0.99
C ASN A 224 -1.87 -3.17 1.97
N ARG A 225 -0.58 -3.26 1.65
CA ARG A 225 0.44 -3.80 2.58
C ARG A 225 0.64 -2.88 3.79
N GLU A 226 0.72 -1.57 3.60
CA GLU A 226 0.85 -0.59 4.68
C GLU A 226 -0.35 -0.65 5.64
N LEU A 227 -1.58 -0.76 5.10
CA LEU A 227 -2.81 -0.94 5.88
C LEU A 227 -2.78 -2.24 6.69
N ALA A 228 -2.45 -3.36 6.06
CA ALA A 228 -2.39 -4.66 6.74
C ALA A 228 -1.37 -4.68 7.89
N VAL A 229 -0.20 -4.04 7.72
CA VAL A 229 0.80 -3.89 8.79
C VAL A 229 0.27 -2.99 9.91
N SER A 230 -0.39 -1.88 9.57
CA SER A 230 -0.98 -0.97 10.55
C SER A 230 -2.06 -1.64 11.39
N GLU A 231 -2.93 -2.44 10.76
CA GLU A 231 -3.98 -3.20 11.46
C GLU A 231 -3.38 -4.23 12.43
N ARG A 232 -2.39 -4.99 12.00
CA ARG A 232 -1.67 -5.94 12.88
C ARG A 232 -1.03 -5.25 14.08
N THR A 233 -0.39 -4.09 13.85
CA THR A 233 0.23 -3.32 14.93
C THR A 233 -0.80 -2.79 15.92
N LYS A 234 -1.95 -2.30 15.43
CA LYS A 234 -3.06 -1.85 16.29
C LYS A 234 -3.58 -2.99 17.17
N GLU A 235 -3.77 -4.18 16.59
CA GLU A 235 -4.24 -5.34 17.34
C GLU A 235 -3.25 -5.77 18.41
N GLN A 236 -1.94 -5.77 18.10
CA GLN A 236 -0.89 -6.05 19.09
C GLN A 236 -0.87 -5.03 20.24
N ILE A 237 -1.04 -3.74 19.91
CA ILE A 237 -1.11 -2.67 20.94
C ILE A 237 -2.34 -2.87 21.81
N ARG A 238 -3.49 -3.19 21.21
CA ARG A 238 -4.73 -3.45 21.94
C ARG A 238 -4.58 -4.61 22.92
N GLN A 239 -4.03 -5.75 22.47
CA GLN A 239 -3.78 -6.90 23.33
C GLN A 239 -2.83 -6.56 24.49
N ARG A 240 -1.75 -5.81 24.24
CA ARG A 240 -0.83 -5.36 25.27
C ARG A 240 -1.53 -4.43 26.28
N LEU A 241 -2.40 -3.54 25.79
CA LEU A 241 -3.16 -2.64 26.66
C LEU A 241 -4.15 -3.42 27.54
N GLU A 242 -4.84 -4.41 27.01
CA GLU A 242 -5.75 -5.28 27.76
C GLU A 242 -4.99 -6.02 28.88
N ILE A 243 -3.81 -6.60 28.58
CA ILE A 243 -2.97 -7.25 29.58
C ILE A 243 -2.52 -6.25 30.66
N ALA A 244 -2.03 -5.08 30.24
CA ALA A 244 -1.57 -4.05 31.19
C ALA A 244 -2.72 -3.55 32.09
N THR A 245 -3.91 -3.39 31.54
CA THR A 245 -5.11 -2.98 32.29
C THR A 245 -5.51 -4.05 33.31
N MET A 246 -5.48 -5.31 32.90
CA MET A 246 -5.73 -6.44 33.79
C MET A 246 -4.73 -6.48 34.95
N LEU A 247 -3.42 -6.38 34.65
CA LEU A 247 -2.35 -6.37 35.66
C LEU A 247 -2.51 -5.20 36.64
N ASN A 248 -2.80 -3.99 36.13
CA ASN A 248 -3.07 -2.83 37.00
C ASN A 248 -4.31 -3.03 37.89
N SER A 249 -5.34 -3.66 37.36
CA SER A 249 -6.54 -4.00 38.17
C SER A 249 -6.19 -5.00 39.27
N CYS A 250 -5.35 -6.01 38.95
CA CYS A 250 -4.89 -6.98 39.96
C CYS A 250 -4.08 -6.32 41.06
N VAL A 251 -3.10 -5.47 40.72
CA VAL A 251 -2.28 -4.74 41.68
C VAL A 251 -3.14 -3.77 42.52
N GLY A 252 -4.09 -3.08 41.87
CA GLY A 252 -5.02 -2.19 42.58
C GLY A 252 -5.85 -2.90 43.61
N LYS A 253 -6.36 -4.08 43.31
CA LYS A 253 -7.15 -4.90 44.26
C LYS A 253 -6.32 -5.41 45.41
N LEU A 254 -5.11 -5.89 45.18
CA LEU A 254 -4.18 -6.30 46.24
C LEU A 254 -3.83 -5.16 47.19
N ASN A 255 -3.71 -3.93 46.69
CA ASN A 255 -3.36 -2.77 47.53
C ASN A 255 -4.55 -2.13 48.24
N SER A 256 -5.77 -2.36 47.80
CA SER A 256 -6.97 -1.72 48.34
C SER A 256 -7.66 -2.52 49.46
N ASP A 257 -7.44 -3.84 49.48
CA ASP A 257 -8.04 -4.71 50.47
C ASP A 257 -7.24 -4.67 51.78
N THR A 258 -7.93 -4.48 52.92
CA THR A 258 -7.34 -4.47 54.27
C THR A 258 -7.00 -5.87 54.75
N ASP A 259 -7.59 -6.89 54.13
CA ASP A 259 -7.36 -8.31 54.37
C ASP A 259 -6.67 -8.93 53.17
N ILE A 260 -5.49 -9.49 53.38
CA ILE A 260 -4.65 -10.09 52.33
C ILE A 260 -5.37 -11.26 51.69
N ASP A 261 -6.10 -12.07 52.45
CA ASP A 261 -6.82 -13.23 51.92
C ASP A 261 -7.92 -12.83 50.95
N VAL A 262 -8.64 -11.75 51.27
CA VAL A 262 -9.64 -11.17 50.37
C VAL A 262 -8.97 -10.62 49.08
N GLY A 263 -7.82 -9.96 49.22
CA GLY A 263 -7.05 -9.43 48.12
C GLY A 263 -6.59 -10.53 47.15
N ILE A 264 -6.09 -11.64 47.67
CA ILE A 264 -5.63 -12.81 46.86
C ILE A 264 -6.83 -13.45 46.14
N ASN A 265 -7.93 -13.67 46.82
CA ASN A 265 -9.13 -14.24 46.19
C ASN A 265 -9.66 -13.35 45.06
N ASN A 266 -9.68 -12.02 45.25
CA ASN A 266 -10.06 -11.06 44.21
C ASN A 266 -9.09 -11.06 43.01
N LEU A 267 -7.79 -11.27 43.26
CA LEU A 267 -6.77 -11.44 42.26
C LEU A 267 -7.05 -12.72 41.44
N LEU A 268 -7.23 -13.86 42.12
CA LEU A 268 -7.53 -15.15 41.49
C LEU A 268 -8.77 -15.08 40.60
N ALA A 269 -9.87 -14.46 41.12
CA ALA A 269 -11.08 -14.24 40.36
C ALA A 269 -10.84 -13.41 39.07
N THR A 270 -10.01 -12.36 39.18
CA THR A 270 -9.68 -11.50 38.05
C THR A 270 -8.85 -12.24 36.99
N VAL A 271 -7.85 -12.99 37.43
CA VAL A 271 -7.00 -13.82 36.54
C VAL A 271 -7.81 -14.92 35.89
N ASN A 272 -8.63 -15.60 36.68
CA ASN A 272 -9.53 -16.67 36.22
C ASN A 272 -10.46 -16.16 35.10
N GLY A 273 -11.12 -15.02 35.32
CA GLY A 273 -12.02 -14.42 34.34
C GLY A 273 -11.31 -13.97 33.06
N TYR A 274 -10.06 -13.48 33.15
CA TYR A 274 -9.28 -13.07 31.99
C TYR A 274 -8.89 -14.26 31.10
N PHE A 275 -8.43 -15.35 31.73
CA PHE A 275 -8.02 -16.56 31.01
C PHE A 275 -9.18 -17.51 30.69
N GLN A 276 -10.39 -17.20 31.20
CA GLN A 276 -11.56 -18.09 31.12
C GLN A 276 -11.23 -19.49 31.61
N ALA A 277 -10.48 -19.55 32.71
CA ALA A 277 -10.03 -20.81 33.28
C ALA A 277 -11.12 -21.42 34.16
N ASP A 278 -11.16 -22.74 34.28
CA ASP A 278 -12.05 -23.45 35.21
C ASP A 278 -11.63 -23.25 36.64
N ARG A 279 -10.30 -23.19 36.87
CA ARG A 279 -9.69 -23.06 38.21
C ARG A 279 -8.43 -22.23 38.16
N THR A 280 -8.13 -21.58 39.28
CA THR A 280 -6.88 -20.82 39.48
C THR A 280 -6.40 -21.07 40.91
N TYR A 281 -5.13 -21.36 41.07
CA TYR A 281 -4.56 -21.76 42.37
C TYR A 281 -3.40 -20.87 42.78
N VAL A 282 -3.17 -20.79 44.09
CA VAL A 282 -1.89 -20.39 44.70
C VAL A 282 -1.38 -21.52 45.56
N PHE A 283 -0.17 -21.97 45.25
CA PHE A 283 0.51 -22.95 46.05
C PHE A 283 1.67 -22.30 46.82
N GLU A 284 1.77 -22.63 48.07
CA GLU A 284 2.94 -22.30 48.91
C GLU A 284 3.82 -23.52 49.03
N ILE A 285 5.14 -23.30 49.06
CA ILE A 285 6.13 -24.38 49.29
C ILE A 285 6.56 -24.36 50.72
N ASP A 286 6.36 -25.46 51.45
CA ASP A 286 6.96 -25.69 52.76
C ASP A 286 8.38 -26.26 52.52
N PRO A 287 9.43 -25.46 52.79
CA PRO A 287 10.80 -25.89 52.52
C PRO A 287 11.31 -26.96 53.47
N ASP A 288 10.72 -27.05 54.68
CA ASP A 288 11.12 -28.00 55.72
C ASP A 288 10.59 -29.38 55.44
N ARG A 289 9.40 -29.46 54.82
CA ARG A 289 8.72 -30.72 54.48
C ARG A 289 8.85 -31.11 53.01
N ASP A 290 9.37 -30.23 52.15
CA ASP A 290 9.51 -30.39 50.71
C ASP A 290 8.12 -30.71 50.04
N VAL A 291 7.08 -30.01 50.45
CA VAL A 291 5.73 -30.16 49.94
C VAL A 291 5.12 -28.84 49.45
N LEU A 292 4.18 -28.96 48.54
CA LEU A 292 3.29 -27.89 48.08
C LEU A 292 1.99 -27.98 48.86
N ILE A 293 1.49 -26.82 49.24
CA ILE A 293 0.20 -26.65 49.92
C ILE A 293 -0.65 -25.70 49.08
N ASN A 294 -1.82 -26.16 48.66
CA ASN A 294 -2.79 -25.28 47.98
C ASN A 294 -3.44 -24.35 49.01
N THR A 295 -2.98 -23.09 49.07
CA THR A 295 -3.45 -22.11 50.05
C THR A 295 -4.65 -21.31 49.60
N PHE A 296 -4.77 -21.08 48.29
CA PHE A 296 -5.91 -20.41 47.71
C PHE A 296 -6.36 -21.07 46.41
N GLU A 297 -7.68 -21.20 46.23
CA GLU A 297 -8.29 -21.72 45.03
C GLU A 297 -9.50 -20.87 44.65
N TYR A 298 -9.59 -20.48 43.39
CA TYR A 298 -10.78 -19.86 42.82
C TYR A 298 -11.34 -20.75 41.71
N ILE A 299 -12.64 -21.03 41.74
CA ILE A 299 -13.36 -21.91 40.84
C ILE A 299 -14.40 -21.11 40.08
N CYS A 300 -14.49 -21.31 38.76
CA CYS A 300 -15.51 -20.73 37.90
C CYS A 300 -16.57 -21.76 37.56
N GLY A 301 -17.80 -21.55 38.00
CA GLY A 301 -18.95 -22.44 37.67
C GLY A 301 -19.27 -23.48 38.75
N GLN A 302 -20.53 -23.95 38.72
CA GLN A 302 -21.05 -24.94 39.71
C GLN A 302 -20.70 -26.39 39.41
N GLU A 303 -20.21 -26.68 38.21
CA GLU A 303 -19.91 -28.05 37.78
C GLU A 303 -18.44 -28.44 38.06
N VAL A 304 -17.61 -27.50 38.47
CA VAL A 304 -16.18 -27.71 38.72
C VAL A 304 -15.99 -27.99 40.23
N SER A 305 -15.43 -29.19 40.54
CA SER A 305 -15.17 -29.57 41.93
C SER A 305 -13.97 -28.83 42.52
N ALA A 306 -14.05 -28.44 43.79
CA ALA A 306 -12.89 -27.94 44.52
C ALA A 306 -11.81 -29.00 44.69
N GLN A 307 -10.56 -28.59 44.55
CA GLN A 307 -9.39 -29.49 44.70
C GLN A 307 -8.51 -29.07 45.91
N MET A 308 -8.92 -28.05 46.67
CA MET A 308 -8.12 -27.53 47.76
C MET A 308 -7.74 -28.62 48.77
N ASP A 309 -8.69 -29.45 49.15
CA ASP A 309 -8.46 -30.57 50.11
C ASP A 309 -7.60 -31.68 49.54
N ASN A 310 -7.67 -31.90 48.22
CA ASN A 310 -6.96 -32.98 47.55
C ASN A 310 -5.49 -32.59 47.20
N LEU A 311 -5.19 -31.31 47.11
CA LEU A 311 -3.86 -30.79 46.72
C LEU A 311 -3.12 -30.22 47.95
N GLN A 312 -3.25 -30.90 49.10
CA GLN A 312 -2.46 -30.62 50.29
C GLN A 312 -1.27 -31.60 50.34
N GLU A 313 -0.11 -31.09 50.79
CA GLU A 313 1.10 -31.89 51.02
C GLU A 313 1.60 -32.66 49.75
N VAL A 314 1.47 -32.03 48.58
CA VAL A 314 1.97 -32.59 47.33
C VAL A 314 3.52 -32.49 47.31
N PRO A 315 4.26 -33.61 47.17
CA PRO A 315 5.71 -33.56 47.13
C PRO A 315 6.22 -32.67 45.99
N VAL A 316 7.18 -31.79 46.26
CA VAL A 316 7.78 -30.90 45.23
C VAL A 316 8.36 -31.69 44.05
N SER A 317 8.85 -32.90 44.30
CA SER A 317 9.35 -33.81 43.26
C SER A 317 8.34 -34.15 42.17
N VAL A 318 7.04 -34.05 42.47
CA VAL A 318 5.97 -34.28 41.47
C VAL A 318 5.99 -33.22 40.37
N ILE A 319 6.41 -32.00 40.69
CA ILE A 319 6.46 -30.87 39.76
C ILE A 319 7.88 -30.40 39.46
N GLU A 320 8.92 -31.26 39.65
CA GLU A 320 10.34 -30.87 39.52
C GLU A 320 10.62 -30.21 38.14
N VAL A 321 10.00 -30.69 37.04
CA VAL A 321 10.14 -30.10 35.72
C VAL A 321 9.64 -28.65 35.69
N TRP A 322 8.55 -28.35 36.40
CA TRP A 322 8.00 -27.00 36.51
C TRP A 322 8.90 -26.13 37.37
N MET A 323 9.40 -26.67 38.48
CA MET A 323 10.31 -26.00 39.43
C MET A 323 11.61 -25.58 38.75
N GLN A 324 12.16 -26.37 37.87
CA GLN A 324 13.35 -26.00 37.10
C GLN A 324 13.11 -24.76 36.23
N ASN A 325 11.90 -24.59 35.65
CA ASN A 325 11.53 -23.38 34.91
C ASN A 325 11.34 -22.20 35.87
N PHE A 326 10.63 -22.38 36.97
CA PHE A 326 10.35 -21.30 37.94
C PHE A 326 11.64 -20.77 38.61
N ARG A 327 12.59 -21.62 38.94
CA ARG A 327 13.91 -21.22 39.44
C ARG A 327 14.70 -20.37 38.45
N GLN A 328 14.41 -20.49 37.16
CA GLN A 328 14.98 -19.67 36.07
C GLN A 328 14.15 -18.45 35.72
N GLY A 329 13.12 -18.15 36.50
CA GLY A 329 12.18 -17.04 36.25
C GLY A 329 11.31 -17.24 35.00
N ARG A 330 11.13 -18.48 34.56
CA ARG A 330 10.31 -18.84 33.41
C ARG A 330 8.99 -19.48 33.87
N SER A 331 7.91 -19.22 33.13
CA SER A 331 6.65 -19.94 33.29
C SER A 331 6.75 -21.34 32.66
N TYR A 332 5.97 -22.28 33.19
CA TYR A 332 5.71 -23.56 32.55
C TYR A 332 4.35 -23.52 31.88
N TYR A 333 4.29 -23.93 30.62
CA TYR A 333 3.06 -23.99 29.84
C TYR A 333 2.88 -25.37 29.23
N MET A 334 1.70 -25.93 29.34
CA MET A 334 1.30 -27.20 28.80
C MET A 334 0.00 -27.03 28.01
N SER A 335 0.00 -27.40 26.75
CA SER A 335 -1.15 -27.27 25.85
C SER A 335 -2.07 -28.50 25.89
N ASP A 336 -1.55 -29.65 26.32
CA ASP A 336 -2.27 -30.92 26.38
C ASP A 336 -1.72 -31.76 27.54
N LEU A 337 -2.62 -32.32 28.36
CA LEU A 337 -2.26 -33.17 29.49
C LEU A 337 -1.50 -34.41 29.06
N GLU A 338 -1.75 -34.94 27.87
CA GLU A 338 -1.02 -36.11 27.35
C GLU A 338 0.49 -35.86 27.18
N GLN A 339 0.94 -34.63 27.17
CA GLN A 339 2.37 -34.26 27.15
C GLN A 339 3.09 -34.65 28.47
N GLU A 340 2.34 -34.68 29.56
CA GLU A 340 2.86 -35.08 30.89
C GLU A 340 2.77 -36.59 31.11
N ARG A 341 2.28 -37.39 30.16
CA ARG A 341 2.12 -38.84 30.30
C ARG A 341 3.45 -39.51 30.62
N GLY A 342 3.51 -40.15 31.78
CA GLY A 342 4.73 -40.76 32.31
C GLY A 342 5.56 -39.86 33.26
N GLN A 343 5.12 -38.62 33.47
CA GLN A 343 5.66 -37.73 34.52
C GLN A 343 4.83 -37.91 35.81
N PRO A 344 5.44 -37.71 36.99
CA PRO A 344 4.72 -37.76 38.26
C PRO A 344 3.53 -36.78 38.34
N SER A 345 3.63 -35.64 37.67
CA SER A 345 2.59 -34.59 37.57
C SER A 345 1.33 -35.02 36.85
N TYR A 346 1.38 -36.06 35.98
CA TYR A 346 0.24 -36.51 35.17
C TYR A 346 -0.95 -36.96 36.05
N GLU A 347 -0.69 -37.79 37.06
CA GLU A 347 -1.75 -38.29 37.93
C GLU A 347 -2.34 -37.23 38.85
N MET A 348 -1.57 -36.20 39.19
CA MET A 348 -2.05 -35.05 39.96
C MET A 348 -2.97 -34.15 39.12
N LEU A 349 -2.72 -34.03 37.81
CA LEU A 349 -3.46 -33.17 36.90
C LEU A 349 -4.72 -33.86 36.30
N LYS A 350 -4.80 -35.19 36.36
CA LYS A 350 -5.90 -35.98 35.86
C LYS A 350 -7.11 -35.93 36.79
#